data_58b2749bb243d3b3921a34a425c7e79f
#
_entry.id   58b2749bb243d3b3921a34a425c7e79f
#
_cell.length_a   1.000
_cell.length_b   1.000
_cell.length_c   1.000
_cell.angle_alpha   90.00
_cell.angle_beta   90.00
_cell.angle_gamma   90.00
#
_symmetry.space_group_name_H-M   'P 1'
#
loop_
_entity.id
_entity.type
_entity.pdbx_description
1 polymer ?
#
loop_
_entity_poly.entity_id
_entity_poly.type
_entity_poly.pdbx_seq_one_letter_code
_entity_poly.pdbx_strand_id
1 'polypeptide(L)'
;MKKKGGKCLLPDFISIYNEGIKHVGNYAMSPNGSGATQSRQTTIIPNSQTVNSNNQVVNNITVIQQLVNPQQETSPNKQTVMESTKVDSGNKITINEKSDVDENIPTTNCDNENTFAWIFANENYQSVAPVPNAINDGCVFAEYCEKVLGLPKTNIHLVKDATYNNFKKEINLIKKISEAYKSDAKIIFYYAGHGLSDESSRDTYLLPIDGYGSDFTTCNSLNELYKTLGGMPASKVVVLLDACFSGSLRGEGMLAKARGVAIKAKAAAPAGNMVVLSAAQGDETAYSYQEQHHGLFTYFLLKKLQMSKGVVTLGELFDYVKDNVVKKSLVVNGKQQTPTSSASISASDTWSSWTLGL
;
A
#
# COMPACT_ATOMS: atom_id res chain seq x y z
N MET A 1 16.96 -50.70 15.96
CA MET A 1 15.83 -50.34 15.11
C MET A 1 16.10 -48.92 14.55
N LYS A 2 16.40 -48.81 13.26
CA LYS A 2 16.72 -47.53 12.57
C LYS A 2 15.41 -46.90 12.09
N LYS A 3 15.08 -45.68 12.52
CA LYS A 3 13.99 -44.88 11.95
C LYS A 3 14.45 -44.32 10.61
N LYS A 4 13.79 -44.71 9.54
CA LYS A 4 13.92 -44.10 8.20
C LYS A 4 13.13 -42.78 8.19
N GLY A 5 13.78 -41.68 7.87
CA GLY A 5 13.12 -40.41 7.60
C GLY A 5 12.37 -40.47 6.26
N GLY A 6 11.07 -40.31 6.30
CA GLY A 6 10.24 -40.13 5.11
C GLY A 6 10.32 -38.69 4.64
N LYS A 7 10.96 -38.44 3.49
CA LYS A 7 10.81 -37.17 2.75
C LYS A 7 9.41 -37.13 2.16
N CYS A 8 8.61 -36.18 2.59
CA CYS A 8 7.37 -35.84 1.92
C CYS A 8 7.72 -35.09 0.63
N LEU A 9 7.54 -35.74 -0.51
CA LEU A 9 7.68 -35.12 -1.83
C LEU A 9 6.39 -34.34 -2.10
N LEU A 10 6.46 -33.02 -2.01
CA LEU A 10 5.44 -32.12 -2.53
C LEU A 10 5.49 -32.14 -4.07
N PRO A 11 4.35 -32.20 -4.77
CA PRO A 11 4.33 -32.09 -6.23
C PRO A 11 4.75 -30.67 -6.64
N ASP A 12 5.55 -30.59 -7.70
CA ASP A 12 6.04 -29.38 -8.31
C ASP A 12 4.89 -28.48 -8.80
N PHE A 13 4.51 -27.49 -8.01
CA PHE A 13 3.48 -26.50 -8.37
C PHE A 13 3.92 -25.54 -9.48
N ILE A 14 5.19 -25.53 -9.86
CA ILE A 14 5.72 -24.66 -10.93
C ILE A 14 5.28 -25.13 -12.33
N SER A 15 4.97 -26.41 -12.53
CA SER A 15 4.55 -26.93 -13.85
C SER A 15 3.13 -26.54 -14.24
N ILE A 16 2.25 -26.25 -13.29
CA ILE A 16 0.84 -25.88 -13.55
C ILE A 16 0.71 -24.41 -14.01
N TYR A 17 1.70 -23.56 -13.69
CA TYR A 17 1.67 -22.15 -14.06
C TYR A 17 2.02 -21.88 -15.54
N ASN A 18 2.74 -22.80 -16.20
CA ASN A 18 3.22 -22.61 -17.58
C ASN A 18 2.28 -23.17 -18.66
N GLU A 19 1.27 -23.95 -18.35
CA GLU A 19 0.32 -24.47 -19.34
C GLU A 19 -0.92 -23.59 -19.57
N GLY A 20 -1.17 -22.59 -18.73
CA GLY A 20 -2.34 -21.70 -18.84
C GLY A 20 -2.27 -20.59 -19.90
N ILE A 21 -1.10 -20.37 -20.55
CA ILE A 21 -0.88 -19.19 -21.44
C ILE A 21 -0.97 -19.51 -22.95
N LYS A 22 -1.34 -20.73 -23.35
CA LYS A 22 -1.30 -21.13 -24.76
C LYS A 22 -2.60 -21.03 -25.55
N HIS A 23 -3.67 -20.44 -25.06
CA HIS A 23 -4.89 -20.24 -25.85
C HIS A 23 -5.51 -18.86 -25.64
N VAL A 24 -5.01 -17.86 -26.37
CA VAL A 24 -5.81 -16.68 -26.77
C VAL A 24 -5.83 -16.67 -28.29
N GLY A 25 -6.93 -17.17 -28.83
CA GLY A 25 -7.20 -17.20 -30.26
C GLY A 25 -7.62 -15.82 -30.76
N ASN A 26 -7.14 -15.48 -31.95
CA ASN A 26 -7.50 -14.32 -32.74
C ASN A 26 -9.01 -14.36 -33.09
N TYR A 27 -9.75 -13.33 -32.68
CA TYR A 27 -11.05 -13.01 -33.29
C TYR A 27 -10.89 -11.79 -34.19
N ALA A 28 -10.95 -12.02 -35.50
CA ALA A 28 -11.10 -10.99 -36.51
C ALA A 28 -12.56 -10.56 -36.54
N MET A 29 -12.84 -9.26 -36.43
CA MET A 29 -14.15 -8.69 -36.75
C MET A 29 -14.14 -8.09 -38.14
N SER A 30 -15.10 -8.52 -38.96
CA SER A 30 -15.44 -7.94 -40.26
C SER A 30 -16.19 -6.62 -40.13
N PRO A 31 -16.03 -5.70 -41.07
CA PRO A 31 -16.68 -4.40 -41.04
C PRO A 31 -17.97 -4.41 -41.88
N ASN A 32 -19.07 -3.88 -41.29
CA ASN A 32 -20.12 -3.22 -42.11
C ASN A 32 -21.08 -2.42 -41.21
N GLY A 33 -21.29 -1.16 -41.57
CA GLY A 33 -22.36 -0.35 -41.00
C GLY A 33 -22.03 1.14 -40.95
N SER A 34 -22.49 1.87 -41.97
CA SER A 34 -22.41 3.31 -42.20
C SER A 34 -23.05 4.18 -41.13
N GLY A 35 -22.37 5.28 -40.75
CA GLY A 35 -22.96 6.34 -39.92
C GLY A 35 -21.94 7.48 -39.73
N ALA A 36 -22.10 8.58 -40.48
CA ALA A 36 -21.22 9.74 -40.44
C ALA A 36 -21.35 10.50 -39.11
N THR A 37 -20.22 10.71 -38.43
CA THR A 37 -20.06 11.80 -37.45
C THR A 37 -18.59 12.21 -37.37
N GLN A 38 -18.36 13.52 -37.41
CA GLN A 38 -17.07 14.20 -37.58
C GLN A 38 -15.97 13.72 -36.62
N SER A 39 -14.87 13.25 -37.18
CA SER A 39 -13.65 12.93 -36.48
C SER A 39 -12.78 14.17 -36.30
N ARG A 40 -12.47 14.57 -35.07
CA ARG A 40 -11.32 15.42 -34.77
C ARG A 40 -10.06 14.55 -34.87
N GLN A 41 -9.25 14.81 -35.89
CA GLN A 41 -7.91 14.22 -35.98
C GLN A 41 -7.00 14.91 -34.96
N THR A 42 -6.50 14.12 -34.02
CA THR A 42 -5.36 14.52 -33.19
C THR A 42 -4.11 13.93 -33.84
N THR A 43 -3.32 14.77 -34.46
CA THR A 43 -2.03 14.36 -35.03
C THR A 43 -1.01 14.26 -33.91
N ILE A 44 -0.55 13.04 -33.61
CA ILE A 44 0.58 12.81 -32.70
C ILE A 44 1.84 12.90 -33.52
N ILE A 45 2.68 13.92 -33.28
CA ILE A 45 4.02 14.02 -33.86
C ILE A 45 4.98 13.27 -32.92
N PRO A 46 5.71 12.25 -33.41
CA PRO A 46 6.70 11.57 -32.59
C PRO A 46 7.91 12.49 -32.35
N ASN A 47 8.23 12.70 -31.04
CA ASN A 47 9.43 13.43 -30.67
C ASN A 47 10.70 12.66 -31.04
N SER A 48 11.60 13.32 -31.75
CA SER A 48 12.92 12.84 -32.05
C SER A 48 13.76 12.75 -30.78
N GLN A 49 14.29 11.57 -30.49
CA GLN A 49 15.30 11.36 -29.45
C GLN A 49 16.66 11.89 -29.94
N THR A 50 17.24 12.79 -29.17
CA THR A 50 18.65 13.19 -29.36
C THR A 50 19.51 12.47 -28.32
N VAL A 51 20.50 11.71 -28.78
CA VAL A 51 21.46 11.03 -27.90
C VAL A 51 22.72 11.90 -27.87
N ASN A 52 23.21 12.23 -26.68
CA ASN A 52 24.47 12.96 -26.55
C ASN A 52 25.67 11.98 -26.54
N SER A 53 26.89 12.52 -26.68
CA SER A 53 28.14 11.76 -26.77
C SER A 53 28.49 10.86 -25.58
N ASN A 54 27.65 10.79 -24.54
CA ASN A 54 27.86 9.97 -23.35
C ASN A 54 26.76 8.91 -23.15
N ASN A 55 25.97 8.60 -24.15
CA ASN A 55 24.95 7.53 -24.15
C ASN A 55 23.86 7.66 -23.06
N GLN A 56 23.51 8.86 -22.64
CA GLN A 56 22.38 9.10 -21.75
C GLN A 56 21.19 9.69 -22.51
N VAL A 57 20.00 9.12 -22.30
CA VAL A 57 18.73 9.60 -22.85
C VAL A 57 18.20 10.72 -21.96
N VAL A 58 18.09 11.94 -22.50
CA VAL A 58 17.53 13.09 -21.78
C VAL A 58 16.13 13.37 -22.33
N ASN A 59 15.11 13.23 -21.49
CA ASN A 59 13.75 13.63 -21.82
C ASN A 59 13.54 15.10 -21.45
N ASN A 60 13.52 15.99 -22.44
CA ASN A 60 13.14 17.39 -22.23
C ASN A 60 11.63 17.56 -22.45
N ILE A 61 10.90 17.81 -21.37
CA ILE A 61 9.50 18.25 -21.43
C ILE A 61 9.48 19.77 -21.33
N THR A 62 9.17 20.47 -22.41
CA THR A 62 8.92 21.91 -22.40
C THR A 62 7.41 22.12 -22.29
N VAL A 63 6.95 22.61 -21.15
CA VAL A 63 5.56 23.07 -20.96
C VAL A 63 5.48 24.53 -21.35
N ILE A 64 4.83 24.85 -22.46
CA ILE A 64 4.53 26.23 -22.86
C ILE A 64 3.14 26.55 -22.31
N GLN A 65 3.08 27.36 -21.26
CA GLN A 65 1.85 28.02 -20.83
C GLN A 65 1.75 29.36 -21.57
N GLN A 66 0.84 29.46 -22.54
CA GLN A 66 0.43 30.74 -23.11
C GLN A 66 -0.62 31.40 -22.20
N LEU A 67 -0.22 32.43 -21.51
CA LEU A 67 -1.13 33.41 -20.91
C LEU A 67 -1.52 34.44 -21.97
N VAL A 68 -2.78 34.50 -22.32
CA VAL A 68 -3.35 35.55 -23.16
C VAL A 68 -3.76 36.68 -22.19
N ASN A 69 -3.17 37.86 -22.39
CA ASN A 69 -3.62 39.08 -21.71
C ASN A 69 -3.99 40.14 -22.79
N PRO A 70 -5.11 40.83 -22.72
CA PRO A 70 -5.46 41.91 -23.63
C PRO A 70 -5.16 43.28 -23.04
N GLN A 71 -4.41 44.12 -23.83
CA GLN A 71 -4.43 45.60 -23.92
C GLN A 71 -4.18 46.43 -22.66
N GLN A 72 -3.48 47.53 -22.65
CA GLN A 72 -2.98 48.58 -23.56
C GLN A 72 -2.06 49.52 -22.75
N GLU A 73 -1.13 50.21 -23.22
CA GLU A 73 -0.72 51.49 -23.78
C GLU A 73 0.62 52.04 -23.27
N THR A 74 1.44 52.41 -24.25
CA THR A 74 2.38 53.53 -24.44
C THR A 74 3.30 54.06 -23.30
N SER A 75 4.60 53.84 -23.50
CA SER A 75 5.83 54.72 -23.58
C SER A 75 6.05 55.92 -22.60
N PRO A 76 7.29 56.48 -22.45
CA PRO A 76 8.65 55.94 -22.61
C PRO A 76 9.66 56.33 -21.48
N ASN A 77 10.86 55.68 -21.55
CA ASN A 77 12.17 56.17 -21.09
C ASN A 77 12.48 56.40 -19.59
N LYS A 78 13.35 55.52 -19.05
CA LYS A 78 14.59 55.96 -18.41
C LYS A 78 15.54 54.77 -18.23
N GLN A 79 16.72 54.89 -18.87
CA GLN A 79 17.87 54.05 -18.60
C GLN A 79 18.33 54.24 -17.14
N THR A 80 18.44 53.13 -16.40
CA THR A 80 19.28 53.07 -15.21
C THR A 80 20.08 51.79 -15.32
N VAL A 81 21.39 51.97 -15.49
CA VAL A 81 22.39 50.93 -15.45
C VAL A 81 22.39 50.36 -14.02
N MET A 82 22.07 49.10 -13.84
CA MET A 82 22.37 48.39 -12.60
C MET A 82 23.28 47.23 -12.91
N GLU A 83 24.40 47.23 -12.21
CA GLU A 83 25.44 46.25 -12.14
C GLU A 83 24.85 44.82 -11.94
N SER A 84 25.27 43.90 -12.81
CA SER A 84 24.96 42.49 -12.67
C SER A 84 25.80 41.89 -11.58
N THR A 85 25.29 41.78 -10.38
CA THR A 85 25.81 40.83 -9.40
C THR A 85 25.45 39.42 -9.87
N LYS A 86 26.47 38.65 -10.19
CA LYS A 86 26.35 37.19 -10.41
C LYS A 86 25.81 36.54 -9.14
N VAL A 87 24.55 36.17 -9.16
CA VAL A 87 24.00 35.24 -8.16
C VAL A 87 24.46 33.86 -8.59
N ASP A 88 25.34 33.29 -7.78
CA ASP A 88 25.80 31.94 -7.89
C ASP A 88 24.58 31.01 -7.74
N SER A 89 24.23 30.34 -8.83
CA SER A 89 23.15 29.36 -8.83
C SER A 89 23.62 28.14 -8.04
N GLY A 90 23.39 28.18 -6.72
CA GLY A 90 23.60 27.02 -5.88
C GLY A 90 22.84 25.81 -6.45
N ASN A 91 23.60 24.84 -6.94
CA ASN A 91 23.13 23.53 -7.30
C ASN A 91 22.35 22.97 -6.12
N LYS A 92 21.03 23.02 -6.18
CA LYS A 92 20.18 22.29 -5.25
C LYS A 92 20.31 20.81 -5.62
N ILE A 93 21.33 20.15 -5.02
CA ILE A 93 21.43 18.70 -5.07
C ILE A 93 20.19 18.19 -4.38
N THR A 94 19.22 17.75 -5.15
CA THR A 94 18.12 16.90 -4.63
C THR A 94 18.75 15.56 -4.31
N ILE A 95 19.24 15.42 -3.10
CA ILE A 95 19.59 14.14 -2.53
C ILE A 95 18.23 13.45 -2.39
N ASN A 96 17.99 12.43 -3.20
CA ASN A 96 16.89 11.49 -3.00
C ASN A 96 17.29 10.65 -1.79
N GLU A 97 17.14 11.22 -0.58
CA GLU A 97 17.43 10.52 0.65
C GLU A 97 16.39 9.42 0.80
N LYS A 98 16.85 8.18 0.71
CA LYS A 98 16.03 7.03 1.07
C LYS A 98 15.69 7.13 2.55
N SER A 99 14.54 6.58 2.92
CA SER A 99 14.18 6.43 4.32
C SER A 99 15.23 5.61 5.08
N ASP A 100 15.49 5.97 6.32
CA ASP A 100 16.41 5.24 7.18
C ASP A 100 15.94 3.80 7.50
N VAL A 101 14.66 3.50 7.27
CA VAL A 101 14.11 2.13 7.37
C VAL A 101 14.25 1.34 6.07
N ASP A 102 14.53 1.99 4.95
CA ASP A 102 14.82 1.33 3.66
C ASP A 102 16.28 0.89 3.55
N GLU A 103 17.13 1.52 4.38
CA GLU A 103 18.55 1.26 4.39
C GLU A 103 18.95 0.41 5.61
N ASN A 104 20.00 -0.38 5.44
CA ASN A 104 20.57 -1.20 6.53
C ASN A 104 19.54 -2.13 7.20
N ILE A 105 18.61 -2.69 6.42
CA ILE A 105 17.63 -3.66 6.91
C ILE A 105 18.40 -4.85 7.51
N PRO A 106 18.23 -5.14 8.81
CA PRO A 106 18.96 -6.23 9.45
C PRO A 106 18.61 -7.58 8.81
N THR A 107 19.63 -8.41 8.62
CA THR A 107 19.40 -9.83 8.28
C THR A 107 19.54 -10.63 9.55
N THR A 108 18.55 -11.46 9.86
CA THR A 108 18.53 -12.35 11.02
C THR A 108 18.66 -13.80 10.57
N ASN A 109 18.96 -14.68 11.51
CA ASN A 109 18.96 -16.13 11.28
C ASN A 109 17.63 -16.77 11.77
N CYS A 110 16.56 -15.98 11.82
CA CYS A 110 15.24 -16.52 12.17
C CYS A 110 14.77 -17.46 11.06
N ASP A 111 14.12 -18.55 11.44
CA ASP A 111 13.53 -19.52 10.54
C ASP A 111 12.04 -19.62 10.81
N ASN A 112 11.23 -19.08 9.90
CA ASN A 112 9.78 -19.00 10.00
C ASN A 112 9.09 -19.68 8.82
N GLU A 113 9.43 -20.93 8.60
CA GLU A 113 8.93 -21.73 7.47
C GLU A 113 7.39 -21.80 7.39
N ASN A 114 6.69 -21.71 8.52
CA ASN A 114 5.22 -21.83 8.59
C ASN A 114 4.51 -20.48 8.74
N THR A 115 5.22 -19.37 8.58
CA THR A 115 4.62 -18.02 8.54
C THR A 115 4.48 -17.57 7.09
N PHE A 116 3.30 -17.09 6.74
CA PHE A 116 2.95 -16.65 5.39
C PHE A 116 2.48 -15.21 5.44
N ALA A 117 3.01 -14.35 4.57
CA ALA A 117 2.64 -12.94 4.49
C ALA A 117 1.93 -12.63 3.16
N TRP A 118 0.72 -12.04 3.24
CA TRP A 118 0.04 -11.41 2.13
C TRP A 118 0.06 -9.91 2.30
N ILE A 119 0.68 -9.23 1.35
CA ILE A 119 0.98 -7.81 1.37
C ILE A 119 0.28 -7.15 0.18
N PHE A 120 -0.79 -6.41 0.45
CA PHE A 120 -1.51 -5.63 -0.55
C PHE A 120 -1.08 -4.18 -0.45
N ALA A 121 -0.56 -3.63 -1.54
CA ALA A 121 -0.03 -2.28 -1.63
C ALA A 121 -0.68 -1.55 -2.80
N ASN A 122 -1.76 -0.82 -2.52
CA ASN A 122 -2.60 -0.14 -3.50
C ASN A 122 -2.29 1.35 -3.51
N GLU A 123 -1.69 1.83 -4.59
CA GLU A 123 -1.30 3.22 -4.79
C GLU A 123 -2.05 3.89 -5.94
N ASN A 124 -2.11 3.23 -7.12
CA ASN A 124 -2.57 3.82 -8.36
C ASN A 124 -4.01 3.43 -8.66
N TYR A 125 -4.96 4.18 -8.11
CA TYR A 125 -6.39 3.92 -8.28
C TYR A 125 -6.93 4.48 -9.60
N GLN A 126 -7.92 3.80 -10.19
CA GLN A 126 -8.52 4.23 -11.47
C GLN A 126 -9.52 5.37 -11.31
N SER A 127 -10.22 5.46 -10.17
CA SER A 127 -11.38 6.34 -9.99
C SER A 127 -11.24 7.34 -8.83
N VAL A 128 -10.18 7.27 -8.05
CA VAL A 128 -9.92 8.14 -6.90
C VAL A 128 -8.46 8.57 -6.88
N ALA A 129 -8.13 9.55 -6.02
CA ALA A 129 -6.74 10.02 -5.86
C ALA A 129 -5.80 8.87 -5.44
N PRO A 130 -4.54 8.89 -5.87
CA PRO A 130 -3.56 7.88 -5.45
C PRO A 130 -3.27 7.96 -3.95
N VAL A 131 -2.75 6.85 -3.40
CA VAL A 131 -2.20 6.80 -2.04
C VAL A 131 -0.67 6.77 -2.13
N PRO A 132 -0.01 7.93 -2.09
CA PRO A 132 1.44 7.99 -2.25
C PRO A 132 2.18 7.12 -1.23
N ASN A 133 3.20 6.44 -1.69
CA ASN A 133 4.10 5.55 -0.93
C ASN A 133 3.49 4.19 -0.51
N ALA A 134 2.25 3.87 -0.85
CA ALA A 134 1.66 2.58 -0.48
C ALA A 134 2.44 1.40 -1.09
N ILE A 135 2.91 1.53 -2.34
CA ILE A 135 3.74 0.51 -2.99
C ILE A 135 5.11 0.41 -2.30
N ASN A 136 5.72 1.54 -1.92
CA ASN A 136 6.98 1.52 -1.17
C ASN A 136 6.79 0.82 0.18
N ASP A 137 5.76 1.17 0.92
CA ASP A 137 5.39 0.53 2.19
C ASP A 137 5.33 -0.99 2.07
N GLY A 138 4.60 -1.49 1.07
CA GLY A 138 4.47 -2.92 0.84
C GLY A 138 5.77 -3.60 0.41
N CYS A 139 6.57 -2.95 -0.45
CA CYS A 139 7.86 -3.48 -0.90
C CYS A 139 8.85 -3.61 0.25
N VAL A 140 8.99 -2.57 1.04
CA VAL A 140 9.93 -2.57 2.17
C VAL A 140 9.46 -3.52 3.26
N PHE A 141 8.14 -3.57 3.56
CA PHE A 141 7.63 -4.56 4.51
C PHE A 141 7.87 -6.00 4.05
N ALA A 142 7.77 -6.29 2.74
CA ALA A 142 8.12 -7.60 2.19
C ALA A 142 9.60 -7.96 2.43
N GLU A 143 10.51 -6.97 2.29
CA GLU A 143 11.93 -7.18 2.61
C GLU A 143 12.16 -7.44 4.11
N TYR A 144 11.41 -6.76 5.00
CA TYR A 144 11.46 -7.05 6.44
C TYR A 144 10.92 -8.43 6.76
N CYS A 145 9.86 -8.89 6.08
CA CYS A 145 9.37 -10.25 6.23
C CYS A 145 10.45 -11.28 5.90
N GLU A 146 11.19 -11.08 4.81
CA GLU A 146 12.28 -11.97 4.42
C GLU A 146 13.50 -11.86 5.37
N LYS A 147 14.06 -10.64 5.49
CA LYS A 147 15.36 -10.43 6.10
C LYS A 147 15.32 -10.42 7.62
N VAL A 148 14.27 -9.81 8.20
CA VAL A 148 14.17 -9.58 9.65
C VAL A 148 13.34 -10.66 10.32
N LEU A 149 12.21 -11.03 9.72
CA LEU A 149 11.30 -12.01 10.29
C LEU A 149 11.62 -13.45 9.86
N GLY A 150 12.50 -13.64 8.88
CA GLY A 150 12.96 -14.96 8.43
C GLY A 150 11.94 -15.78 7.65
N LEU A 151 10.99 -15.13 6.98
CA LEU A 151 10.05 -15.83 6.13
C LEU A 151 10.73 -16.28 4.82
N PRO A 152 10.50 -17.51 4.34
CA PRO A 152 10.91 -17.88 3.00
C PRO A 152 10.28 -16.98 1.94
N LYS A 153 11.01 -16.64 0.89
CA LYS A 153 10.47 -15.82 -0.22
C LYS A 153 9.18 -16.39 -0.82
N THR A 154 9.07 -17.70 -0.87
CA THR A 154 7.89 -18.42 -1.35
C THR A 154 6.64 -18.20 -0.50
N ASN A 155 6.81 -17.75 0.74
CA ASN A 155 5.75 -17.48 1.68
C ASN A 155 5.35 -15.99 1.71
N ILE A 156 6.00 -15.14 0.90
CA ILE A 156 5.74 -13.70 0.84
C ILE A 156 5.04 -13.37 -0.47
N HIS A 157 3.77 -13.00 -0.39
CA HIS A 157 2.91 -12.66 -1.51
C HIS A 157 2.70 -11.15 -1.55
N LEU A 158 3.52 -10.44 -2.34
CA LEU A 158 3.39 -9.00 -2.56
C LEU A 158 2.49 -8.74 -3.78
N VAL A 159 1.34 -8.10 -3.55
CA VAL A 159 0.36 -7.75 -4.57
C VAL A 159 0.27 -6.23 -4.65
N LYS A 160 0.88 -5.66 -5.70
CA LYS A 160 0.85 -4.23 -5.99
C LYS A 160 -0.37 -3.91 -6.82
N ASP A 161 -1.04 -2.80 -6.50
CA ASP A 161 -2.19 -2.30 -7.23
C ASP A 161 -3.23 -3.41 -7.50
N ALA A 162 -3.68 -4.04 -6.41
CA ALA A 162 -4.59 -5.17 -6.46
C ALA A 162 -5.97 -4.75 -6.95
N THR A 163 -6.46 -5.38 -8.02
CA THR A 163 -7.85 -5.33 -8.45
C THR A 163 -8.75 -6.15 -7.52
N TYR A 164 -10.06 -5.96 -7.63
CA TYR A 164 -11.03 -6.78 -6.89
C TYR A 164 -10.83 -8.28 -7.11
N ASN A 165 -10.59 -8.69 -8.35
CA ASN A 165 -10.35 -10.08 -8.68
C ASN A 165 -9.00 -10.61 -8.14
N ASN A 166 -7.95 -9.78 -8.13
CA ASN A 166 -6.69 -10.14 -7.51
C ASN A 166 -6.87 -10.40 -6.01
N PHE A 167 -7.61 -9.52 -5.31
CA PHE A 167 -7.96 -9.73 -3.91
C PHE A 167 -8.63 -11.09 -3.68
N LYS A 168 -9.69 -11.41 -4.45
CA LYS A 168 -10.41 -12.67 -4.33
C LYS A 168 -9.53 -13.89 -4.58
N LYS A 169 -8.67 -13.81 -5.59
CA LYS A 169 -7.70 -14.87 -5.91
C LYS A 169 -6.76 -15.13 -4.73
N GLU A 170 -6.18 -14.07 -4.19
CA GLU A 170 -5.23 -14.18 -3.08
C GLU A 170 -5.90 -14.66 -1.79
N ILE A 171 -7.08 -14.17 -1.44
CA ILE A 171 -7.85 -14.69 -0.29
C ILE A 171 -8.13 -16.20 -0.43
N ASN A 172 -8.45 -16.66 -1.63
CA ASN A 172 -8.62 -18.11 -1.89
C ASN A 172 -7.31 -18.88 -1.73
N LEU A 173 -6.16 -18.26 -2.06
CA LEU A 173 -4.85 -18.88 -1.86
C LEU A 173 -4.50 -18.96 -0.37
N ILE A 174 -4.75 -17.90 0.42
CA ILE A 174 -4.60 -17.91 1.87
C ILE A 174 -5.38 -19.08 2.47
N LYS A 175 -6.64 -19.23 2.06
CA LYS A 175 -7.50 -20.33 2.53
C LYS A 175 -6.89 -21.70 2.25
N LYS A 176 -6.44 -21.96 1.01
CA LYS A 176 -5.82 -23.23 0.62
C LYS A 176 -4.56 -23.55 1.42
N ILE A 177 -3.69 -22.55 1.63
CA ILE A 177 -2.46 -22.72 2.41
C ILE A 177 -2.81 -22.98 3.87
N SER A 178 -3.74 -22.22 4.45
CA SER A 178 -4.19 -22.45 5.80
C SER A 178 -4.82 -23.84 5.99
N GLU A 179 -5.58 -24.35 5.03
CA GLU A 179 -6.13 -25.72 5.04
C GLU A 179 -5.04 -26.79 4.95
N ALA A 180 -3.95 -26.51 4.21
CA ALA A 180 -2.84 -27.45 4.05
C ALA A 180 -1.95 -27.52 5.30
N TYR A 181 -1.64 -26.37 5.91
CA TYR A 181 -0.78 -26.27 7.09
C TYR A 181 -1.53 -26.33 8.42
N LYS A 182 -2.83 -26.05 8.42
CA LYS A 182 -3.72 -26.07 9.60
C LYS A 182 -3.17 -25.22 10.75
N SER A 183 -3.09 -25.79 11.95
CA SER A 183 -2.58 -25.12 13.16
C SER A 183 -1.10 -24.73 13.11
N ASP A 184 -0.34 -25.23 12.13
CA ASP A 184 1.06 -24.84 11.97
C ASP A 184 1.16 -23.50 11.22
N ALA A 185 0.14 -23.13 10.43
CA ALA A 185 0.13 -21.88 9.71
C ALA A 185 0.02 -20.67 10.65
N LYS A 186 0.87 -19.67 10.42
CA LYS A 186 0.73 -18.32 10.94
C LYS A 186 0.55 -17.37 9.75
N ILE A 187 -0.39 -16.46 9.81
CA ILE A 187 -0.74 -15.58 8.68
C ILE A 187 -0.52 -14.12 9.08
N ILE A 188 0.22 -13.41 8.25
CA ILE A 188 0.35 -11.96 8.27
C ILE A 188 -0.41 -11.42 7.06
N PHE A 189 -1.43 -10.61 7.30
CA PHE A 189 -2.15 -9.88 6.29
C PHE A 189 -1.83 -8.39 6.45
N TYR A 190 -1.16 -7.80 5.47
CA TYR A 190 -0.82 -6.38 5.43
C TYR A 190 -1.56 -5.69 4.29
N TYR A 191 -2.09 -4.51 4.56
CA TYR A 191 -2.70 -3.66 3.55
C TYR A 191 -2.28 -2.21 3.73
N ALA A 192 -1.81 -1.59 2.64
CA ALA A 192 -1.62 -0.15 2.53
C ALA A 192 -2.46 0.38 1.36
N GLY A 193 -3.32 1.38 1.61
CA GLY A 193 -4.21 1.92 0.58
C GLY A 193 -5.45 2.62 1.15
N HIS A 194 -6.44 2.85 0.27
CA HIS A 194 -7.70 3.44 0.69
C HIS A 194 -8.59 2.47 1.46
N GLY A 195 -9.05 2.91 2.63
CA GLY A 195 -10.19 2.35 3.32
C GLY A 195 -11.40 3.25 3.18
N LEU A 196 -12.58 2.67 3.20
CA LEU A 196 -13.86 3.37 3.09
C LEU A 196 -14.79 2.96 4.22
N SER A 197 -15.71 3.84 4.61
CA SER A 197 -16.84 3.50 5.46
C SER A 197 -18.15 3.94 4.81
N ASP A 198 -19.15 3.08 4.86
CA ASP A 198 -20.51 3.39 4.44
C ASP A 198 -21.16 4.32 5.49
N GLU A 199 -21.69 5.45 5.05
CA GLU A 199 -22.32 6.44 5.92
C GLU A 199 -23.55 5.91 6.66
N SER A 200 -24.28 4.98 6.05
CA SER A 200 -25.53 4.45 6.58
C SER A 200 -25.33 3.27 7.53
N SER A 201 -24.57 2.26 7.10
CA SER A 201 -24.30 1.04 7.89
C SER A 201 -23.09 1.21 8.82
N ARG A 202 -22.19 2.14 8.50
CA ARG A 202 -20.87 2.33 9.11
C ARG A 202 -19.92 1.14 8.89
N ASP A 203 -20.26 0.22 8.00
CA ASP A 203 -19.39 -0.88 7.63
C ASP A 203 -18.15 -0.38 6.90
N THR A 204 -17.08 -1.10 7.04
CA THR A 204 -15.75 -0.72 6.53
C THR A 204 -15.31 -1.62 5.39
N TYR A 205 -14.60 -1.03 4.42
CA TYR A 205 -14.19 -1.69 3.19
C TYR A 205 -12.76 -1.32 2.83
N LEU A 206 -12.05 -2.23 2.18
CA LEU A 206 -10.80 -1.97 1.49
C LEU A 206 -11.08 -1.73 0.01
N LEU A 207 -10.61 -0.62 -0.54
CA LEU A 207 -10.82 -0.26 -1.94
C LEU A 207 -9.78 -0.95 -2.83
N PRO A 208 -10.19 -1.81 -3.80
CA PRO A 208 -9.29 -2.27 -4.85
C PRO A 208 -9.04 -1.14 -5.87
N ILE A 209 -7.97 -1.21 -6.67
CA ILE A 209 -7.63 -0.11 -7.58
C ILE A 209 -8.68 0.13 -8.68
N ASP A 210 -9.44 -0.90 -9.04
CA ASP A 210 -10.53 -0.87 -10.04
C ASP A 210 -11.92 -0.65 -9.39
N GLY A 211 -11.97 -0.43 -8.06
CA GLY A 211 -13.21 -0.18 -7.33
C GLY A 211 -13.67 1.28 -7.40
N TYR A 212 -14.94 1.49 -7.12
CA TYR A 212 -15.56 2.82 -7.05
C TYR A 212 -15.89 3.15 -5.59
N GLY A 213 -15.35 4.26 -5.08
CA GLY A 213 -15.57 4.69 -3.68
C GLY A 213 -17.04 4.98 -3.33
N SER A 214 -17.91 5.16 -4.33
CA SER A 214 -19.36 5.36 -4.18
C SER A 214 -20.19 4.07 -4.28
N ASP A 215 -19.56 2.96 -4.67
CA ASP A 215 -20.23 1.65 -4.84
C ASP A 215 -19.48 0.56 -4.04
N PHE A 216 -19.95 0.29 -2.83
CA PHE A 216 -19.34 -0.68 -1.92
C PHE A 216 -19.42 -2.12 -2.44
N THR A 217 -20.24 -2.43 -3.44
CA THR A 217 -20.27 -3.77 -4.08
C THR A 217 -18.97 -4.06 -4.85
N THR A 218 -18.25 -3.02 -5.25
CA THR A 218 -16.93 -3.10 -5.90
C THR A 218 -15.77 -3.12 -4.92
N CYS A 219 -16.04 -3.11 -3.62
CA CYS A 219 -15.05 -3.03 -2.54
C CYS A 219 -14.97 -4.34 -1.75
N ASN A 220 -13.88 -4.55 -1.04
CA ASN A 220 -13.70 -5.72 -0.17
C ASN A 220 -14.15 -5.39 1.25
N SER A 221 -15.26 -5.98 1.72
CA SER A 221 -15.76 -5.81 3.07
C SER A 221 -14.76 -6.33 4.11
N LEU A 222 -14.42 -5.51 5.11
CA LEU A 222 -13.59 -5.94 6.25
C LEU A 222 -14.30 -6.98 7.11
N ASN A 223 -15.62 -6.89 7.27
CA ASN A 223 -16.39 -7.88 8.01
C ASN A 223 -16.25 -9.28 7.37
N GLU A 224 -16.41 -9.37 6.04
CA GLU A 224 -16.25 -10.63 5.32
C GLU A 224 -14.79 -11.11 5.29
N LEU A 225 -13.83 -10.18 5.20
CA LEU A 225 -12.40 -10.51 5.29
C LEU A 225 -12.07 -11.14 6.65
N TYR A 226 -12.46 -10.50 7.75
CA TYR A 226 -12.17 -10.99 9.10
C TYR A 226 -12.89 -12.31 9.40
N LYS A 227 -14.14 -12.46 8.95
CA LYS A 227 -14.86 -13.72 9.04
C LYS A 227 -14.14 -14.83 8.28
N THR A 228 -13.64 -14.53 7.08
CA THR A 228 -12.92 -15.48 6.23
C THR A 228 -11.60 -15.89 6.86
N LEU A 229 -10.76 -14.91 7.22
CA LEU A 229 -9.45 -15.17 7.82
C LEU A 229 -9.56 -15.84 9.19
N GLY A 230 -10.53 -15.42 10.01
CA GLY A 230 -10.76 -15.98 11.33
C GLY A 230 -11.40 -17.38 11.32
N GLY A 231 -12.07 -17.76 10.23
CA GLY A 231 -12.59 -19.11 10.03
C GLY A 231 -11.57 -20.13 9.55
N MET A 232 -10.33 -19.69 9.29
CA MET A 232 -9.24 -20.57 8.84
C MET A 232 -8.61 -21.32 10.02
N PRO A 233 -8.09 -22.54 9.80
CA PRO A 233 -7.46 -23.34 10.88
C PRO A 233 -6.04 -22.87 11.24
N ALA A 234 -5.66 -21.65 10.91
CA ALA A 234 -4.38 -21.04 11.27
C ALA A 234 -4.26 -20.80 12.78
N SER A 235 -3.06 -21.01 13.33
CA SER A 235 -2.80 -20.80 14.76
C SER A 235 -2.82 -19.32 15.16
N LYS A 236 -2.40 -18.44 14.27
CA LYS A 236 -2.36 -16.98 14.48
C LYS A 236 -2.63 -16.25 13.18
N VAL A 237 -3.44 -15.20 13.25
CA VAL A 237 -3.67 -14.27 12.15
C VAL A 237 -3.39 -12.86 12.64
N VAL A 238 -2.41 -12.19 12.05
CA VAL A 238 -2.07 -10.79 12.34
C VAL A 238 -2.44 -9.95 11.13
N VAL A 239 -3.34 -9.00 11.34
CA VAL A 239 -3.78 -8.07 10.30
C VAL A 239 -3.22 -6.69 10.60
N LEU A 240 -2.51 -6.12 9.63
CA LEU A 240 -1.88 -4.79 9.70
C LEU A 240 -2.51 -3.90 8.63
N LEU A 241 -3.17 -2.82 9.03
CA LEU A 241 -3.91 -1.94 8.12
C LEU A 241 -3.35 -0.51 8.16
N ASP A 242 -2.61 -0.11 7.14
CA ASP A 242 -2.27 1.30 6.90
C ASP A 242 -3.31 1.94 5.97
N ALA A 243 -4.49 2.17 6.51
CA ALA A 243 -5.65 2.70 5.81
C ALA A 243 -6.50 3.60 6.71
N CYS A 244 -7.21 4.56 6.08
CA CYS A 244 -8.19 5.43 6.75
C CYS A 244 -9.60 4.86 6.58
N PHE A 245 -10.43 4.93 7.62
CA PHE A 245 -11.84 4.56 7.54
C PHE A 245 -12.76 5.71 7.94
N SER A 246 -12.27 6.96 7.92
CA SER A 246 -12.99 8.17 8.33
C SER A 246 -14.02 8.69 7.32
N GLY A 247 -14.31 7.93 6.25
CA GLY A 247 -15.17 8.38 5.15
C GLY A 247 -14.51 9.38 4.20
N SER A 248 -13.26 9.80 4.47
CA SER A 248 -12.45 10.64 3.58
C SER A 248 -11.37 9.80 2.91
N LEU A 249 -11.20 9.96 1.59
CA LEU A 249 -10.08 9.34 0.88
C LEU A 249 -8.75 9.93 1.36
N ARG A 250 -7.75 9.08 1.53
CA ARG A 250 -6.40 9.48 1.97
C ARG A 250 -5.84 10.50 0.97
N GLY A 251 -5.48 11.69 1.43
CA GLY A 251 -4.94 12.78 0.58
C GLY A 251 -5.93 13.87 0.19
N GLU A 252 -7.25 13.67 0.26
CA GLU A 252 -8.25 14.69 -0.05
C GLU A 252 -8.66 15.54 1.17
N GLY A 253 -7.75 15.84 2.05
CA GLY A 253 -7.99 16.48 3.34
C GLY A 253 -8.70 17.84 3.37
N MET A 254 -9.09 18.41 2.22
CA MET A 254 -9.83 19.68 2.15
C MET A 254 -11.23 19.57 1.52
N LEU A 255 -11.50 18.64 0.63
CA LEU A 255 -12.80 18.55 -0.03
C LEU A 255 -13.84 17.77 0.78
N ALA A 256 -13.42 16.80 1.58
CA ALA A 256 -14.33 16.07 2.49
C ALA A 256 -14.87 16.95 3.63
N LYS A 257 -14.15 18.04 4.00
CA LYS A 257 -14.62 19.02 4.99
C LYS A 257 -15.88 19.80 4.57
N ALA A 258 -16.23 19.83 3.30
CA ALA A 258 -17.44 20.52 2.82
C ALA A 258 -18.75 19.84 3.29
N ARG A 259 -18.71 18.59 3.79
CA ARG A 259 -19.88 17.87 4.31
C ARG A 259 -19.98 17.80 5.83
N GLY A 260 -18.99 18.29 6.60
CA GLY A 260 -19.12 18.67 8.00
C GLY A 260 -19.33 17.58 9.04
N VAL A 261 -19.34 16.28 8.69
CA VAL A 261 -19.53 15.20 9.65
C VAL A 261 -18.46 14.13 9.45
N ALA A 262 -17.55 14.00 10.43
CA ALA A 262 -16.69 12.83 10.51
C ALA A 262 -17.52 11.61 10.88
N ILE A 263 -17.59 10.62 9.98
CA ILE A 263 -18.34 9.40 10.23
C ILE A 263 -17.43 8.47 11.03
N LYS A 264 -17.87 8.13 12.24
CA LYS A 264 -17.18 7.12 13.04
C LYS A 264 -17.49 5.74 12.47
N ALA A 265 -16.52 5.15 11.76
CA ALA A 265 -16.61 3.79 11.25
C ALA A 265 -16.90 2.80 12.38
N LYS A 266 -17.75 1.81 12.11
CA LYS A 266 -17.93 0.68 13.02
C LYS A 266 -16.75 -0.26 12.81
N ALA A 267 -15.99 -0.50 13.88
CA ALA A 267 -14.91 -1.47 13.82
C ALA A 267 -15.46 -2.85 13.49
N ALA A 268 -14.94 -3.45 12.40
CA ALA A 268 -15.20 -4.86 12.12
C ALA A 268 -14.63 -5.71 13.26
N ALA A 269 -15.38 -6.69 13.74
CA ALA A 269 -14.94 -7.53 14.85
C ALA A 269 -14.02 -8.65 14.35
N PRO A 270 -12.77 -8.77 14.85
CA PRO A 270 -11.92 -9.91 14.57
C PRO A 270 -12.55 -11.22 15.02
N ALA A 271 -12.29 -12.30 14.26
CA ALA A 271 -12.81 -13.63 14.56
C ALA A 271 -11.66 -14.65 14.62
N GLY A 272 -11.90 -15.83 15.16
CA GLY A 272 -10.87 -16.89 15.30
C GLY A 272 -9.67 -16.42 16.13
N ASN A 273 -8.47 -16.85 15.81
CA ASN A 273 -7.21 -16.43 16.45
C ASN A 273 -6.61 -15.22 15.74
N MET A 274 -7.27 -14.05 15.85
CA MET A 274 -6.90 -12.86 15.09
C MET A 274 -6.65 -11.64 15.98
N VAL A 275 -5.62 -10.87 15.62
CA VAL A 275 -5.42 -9.50 16.07
C VAL A 275 -5.30 -8.57 14.86
N VAL A 276 -5.87 -7.39 14.97
CA VAL A 276 -5.82 -6.33 13.95
C VAL A 276 -5.16 -5.10 14.56
N LEU A 277 -4.13 -4.59 13.91
CA LEU A 277 -3.49 -3.32 14.20
C LEU A 277 -3.81 -2.37 13.05
N SER A 278 -4.45 -1.24 13.33
CA SER A 278 -4.86 -0.25 12.32
C SER A 278 -4.15 1.07 12.55
N ALA A 279 -3.85 1.77 11.47
CA ALA A 279 -3.09 3.01 11.46
C ALA A 279 -3.80 4.17 12.16
N ALA A 280 -5.14 4.21 12.18
CA ALA A 280 -5.92 5.30 12.74
C ALA A 280 -7.23 4.80 13.35
N GLN A 281 -7.84 5.62 14.22
CA GLN A 281 -9.21 5.41 14.68
C GLN A 281 -10.21 5.63 13.54
N GLY A 282 -11.46 5.17 13.72
CA GLY A 282 -12.49 5.20 12.69
C GLY A 282 -12.91 6.59 12.19
N ASP A 283 -12.59 7.65 12.92
CA ASP A 283 -12.87 9.05 12.57
C ASP A 283 -11.60 9.86 12.26
N GLU A 284 -10.42 9.24 12.33
CA GLU A 284 -9.14 9.85 12.03
C GLU A 284 -8.59 9.45 10.64
N THR A 285 -7.67 10.24 10.15
CA THR A 285 -6.96 9.99 8.89
C THR A 285 -5.59 9.38 9.16
N ALA A 286 -5.23 8.32 8.42
CA ALA A 286 -3.85 7.83 8.35
C ALA A 286 -3.04 8.74 7.41
N TYR A 287 -1.94 9.30 7.90
CA TYR A 287 -1.14 10.27 7.18
C TYR A 287 0.12 9.65 6.59
N SER A 288 0.56 10.22 5.45
CA SER A 288 1.86 9.97 4.89
C SER A 288 2.94 10.70 5.69
N TYR A 289 4.08 10.05 5.90
CA TYR A 289 5.32 10.65 6.40
C TYR A 289 6.21 10.97 5.18
N GLN A 290 5.96 12.10 4.53
CA GLN A 290 6.55 12.44 3.24
C GLN A 290 8.08 12.46 3.26
N GLU A 291 8.69 12.98 4.34
CA GLU A 291 10.15 13.02 4.51
C GLU A 291 10.80 11.63 4.51
N GLN A 292 10.02 10.60 4.85
CA GLN A 292 10.49 9.23 4.94
C GLN A 292 9.89 8.32 3.84
N HIS A 293 9.11 8.86 2.92
CA HIS A 293 8.49 8.13 1.82
C HIS A 293 7.65 6.90 2.24
N HIS A 294 6.97 6.98 3.37
CA HIS A 294 6.13 5.95 3.97
C HIS A 294 4.81 6.51 4.53
N GLY A 295 3.86 5.62 4.82
CA GLY A 295 2.81 5.93 5.78
C GLY A 295 3.40 6.04 7.19
N LEU A 296 2.85 6.93 8.04
CA LEU A 296 3.34 7.07 9.43
C LEU A 296 3.29 5.76 10.21
N PHE A 297 2.21 5.00 10.06
CA PHE A 297 2.06 3.71 10.74
C PHE A 297 3.11 2.71 10.26
N THR A 298 3.27 2.56 8.96
CA THR A 298 4.24 1.62 8.37
C THR A 298 5.67 2.03 8.70
N TYR A 299 6.02 3.30 8.63
CA TYR A 299 7.35 3.76 9.03
C TYR A 299 7.73 3.33 10.45
N PHE A 300 6.87 3.60 11.45
CA PHE A 300 7.18 3.24 12.83
C PHE A 300 7.10 1.72 13.09
N LEU A 301 6.28 0.99 12.33
CA LEU A 301 6.28 -0.48 12.33
C LEU A 301 7.66 -1.01 11.88
N LEU A 302 8.15 -0.57 10.73
CA LEU A 302 9.45 -0.94 10.18
C LEU A 302 10.59 -0.51 11.11
N LYS A 303 10.51 0.71 11.65
CA LYS A 303 11.52 1.24 12.57
C LYS A 303 11.67 0.39 13.82
N LYS A 304 10.58 -0.04 14.43
CA LYS A 304 10.63 -0.92 15.60
C LYS A 304 11.19 -2.29 15.25
N LEU A 305 10.79 -2.86 14.11
CA LEU A 305 11.34 -4.13 13.61
C LEU A 305 12.85 -4.03 13.34
N GLN A 306 13.31 -2.91 12.75
CA GLN A 306 14.72 -2.64 12.50
C GLN A 306 15.52 -2.61 13.82
N MET A 307 15.05 -1.80 14.78
CA MET A 307 15.72 -1.61 16.07
C MET A 307 15.80 -2.90 16.90
N SER A 308 14.72 -3.69 16.89
CA SER A 308 14.62 -4.93 17.64
C SER A 308 15.20 -6.14 16.89
N LYS A 309 15.57 -5.98 15.62
CA LYS A 309 15.93 -7.09 14.72
C LYS A 309 14.86 -8.19 14.70
N GLY A 310 13.57 -7.79 14.73
CA GLY A 310 12.44 -8.71 14.75
C GLY A 310 12.13 -9.34 16.12
N VAL A 311 12.99 -9.21 17.10
CA VAL A 311 12.79 -9.75 18.47
C VAL A 311 11.95 -8.75 19.27
N VAL A 312 10.65 -8.80 19.06
CA VAL A 312 9.67 -7.89 19.69
C VAL A 312 8.31 -8.57 19.74
N THR A 313 7.59 -8.41 20.85
CA THR A 313 6.20 -8.85 20.95
C THR A 313 5.27 -7.87 20.20
N LEU A 314 4.08 -8.35 19.81
CA LEU A 314 3.09 -7.48 19.16
C LEU A 314 2.59 -6.36 20.07
N GLY A 315 2.53 -6.60 21.38
CA GLY A 315 2.20 -5.56 22.37
C GLY A 315 3.24 -4.44 22.36
N GLU A 316 4.52 -4.78 22.52
CA GLU A 316 5.62 -3.81 22.50
C GLU A 316 5.76 -3.10 21.15
N LEU A 317 5.52 -3.82 20.05
CA LEU A 317 5.51 -3.26 18.69
C LEU A 317 4.38 -2.23 18.55
N PHE A 318 3.17 -2.60 18.98
CA PHE A 318 2.01 -1.74 18.90
C PHE A 318 2.14 -0.48 19.78
N ASP A 319 2.60 -0.62 21.02
CA ASP A 319 2.80 0.51 21.92
C ASP A 319 3.82 1.49 21.36
N TYR A 320 4.94 0.99 20.82
CA TYR A 320 5.93 1.83 20.15
C TYR A 320 5.33 2.57 18.93
N VAL A 321 4.61 1.85 18.07
CA VAL A 321 3.97 2.44 16.88
C VAL A 321 2.98 3.53 17.30
N LYS A 322 2.07 3.20 18.22
CA LYS A 322 1.05 4.12 18.71
C LYS A 322 1.65 5.40 19.27
N ASP A 323 2.60 5.28 20.19
CA ASP A 323 3.23 6.42 20.85
C ASP A 323 3.93 7.36 19.87
N ASN A 324 4.64 6.80 18.89
CA ASN A 324 5.38 7.60 17.92
C ASN A 324 4.48 8.18 16.84
N VAL A 325 3.49 7.44 16.35
CA VAL A 325 2.51 7.95 15.37
C VAL A 325 1.70 9.10 15.96
N VAL A 326 1.18 8.98 17.19
CA VAL A 326 0.44 10.06 17.86
C VAL A 326 1.27 11.32 17.95
N LYS A 327 2.53 11.23 18.41
CA LYS A 327 3.43 12.38 18.56
C LYS A 327 3.79 12.98 17.19
N LYS A 328 4.20 12.13 16.23
CA LYS A 328 4.69 12.61 14.94
C LYS A 328 3.59 13.20 14.06
N SER A 329 2.39 12.62 14.08
CA SER A 329 1.25 13.12 13.30
C SER A 329 0.86 14.56 13.67
N LEU A 330 0.92 14.91 14.95
CA LEU A 330 0.69 16.29 15.39
C LEU A 330 1.75 17.25 14.85
N VAL A 331 3.01 16.81 14.79
CA VAL A 331 4.13 17.65 14.32
C VAL A 331 4.08 17.86 12.80
N VAL A 332 3.88 16.77 12.02
CA VAL A 332 3.97 16.84 10.55
C VAL A 332 2.67 17.22 9.86
N ASN A 333 1.51 16.94 10.49
CA ASN A 333 0.20 17.13 9.86
C ASN A 333 -0.72 18.08 10.65
N GLY A 334 -0.31 18.52 11.84
CA GLY A 334 -1.12 19.37 12.72
C GLY A 334 -2.42 18.70 13.21
N LYS A 335 -2.54 17.38 13.03
CA LYS A 335 -3.70 16.58 13.41
C LYS A 335 -3.27 15.23 13.96
N GLN A 336 -4.01 14.75 14.94
CA GLN A 336 -3.74 13.49 15.58
C GLN A 336 -4.10 12.30 14.69
N GLN A 337 -3.24 11.30 14.70
CA GLN A 337 -3.48 9.96 14.18
C GLN A 337 -3.21 8.97 15.30
N THR A 338 -4.22 8.19 15.68
CA THR A 338 -4.15 7.26 16.81
C THR A 338 -4.28 5.82 16.32
N PRO A 339 -3.19 5.07 16.20
CA PRO A 339 -3.25 3.64 15.93
C PRO A 339 -4.10 2.90 16.96
N THR A 340 -4.82 1.89 16.49
CA THR A 340 -5.69 1.05 17.32
C THR A 340 -5.34 -0.43 17.18
N SER A 341 -5.61 -1.19 18.25
CA SER A 341 -5.55 -2.65 18.24
C SER A 341 -6.91 -3.23 18.57
N SER A 342 -7.27 -4.32 17.90
CA SER A 342 -8.49 -5.09 18.20
C SER A 342 -8.17 -6.56 18.06
N ALA A 343 -8.51 -7.35 19.08
CA ALA A 343 -8.31 -8.79 19.07
C ALA A 343 -9.66 -9.52 19.13
N SER A 344 -9.70 -10.72 18.57
CA SER A 344 -10.82 -11.63 18.76
C SER A 344 -10.89 -12.07 20.22
N ILE A 345 -12.05 -12.60 20.64
CA ILE A 345 -12.23 -13.09 22.02
C ILE A 345 -11.19 -14.15 22.36
N SER A 346 -10.87 -15.06 21.44
CA SER A 346 -9.90 -16.14 21.70
C SER A 346 -8.44 -15.66 21.73
N ALA A 347 -8.14 -14.50 21.16
CA ALA A 347 -6.80 -13.92 21.15
C ALA A 347 -6.63 -12.80 22.19
N SER A 348 -7.71 -12.31 22.83
CA SER A 348 -7.71 -11.11 23.68
C SER A 348 -6.62 -11.09 24.74
N ASP A 349 -6.40 -12.20 25.40
CA ASP A 349 -5.49 -12.31 26.55
C ASP A 349 -4.05 -12.66 26.13
N THR A 350 -3.84 -13.05 24.89
CA THR A 350 -2.54 -13.62 24.44
C THR A 350 -1.86 -12.85 23.31
N TRP A 351 -2.61 -12.11 22.48
CA TRP A 351 -2.07 -11.48 21.27
C TRP A 351 -0.87 -10.57 21.53
N SER A 352 -0.87 -9.88 22.68
CA SER A 352 0.21 -8.95 23.04
C SER A 352 1.56 -9.64 23.24
N SER A 353 1.53 -10.95 23.57
CA SER A 353 2.73 -11.78 23.68
C SER A 353 3.15 -12.45 22.36
N TRP A 354 2.33 -12.35 21.30
CA TRP A 354 2.72 -12.90 20.01
C TRP A 354 3.88 -12.12 19.39
N THR A 355 4.55 -12.73 18.44
CA THR A 355 5.61 -12.12 17.61
C THR A 355 5.25 -12.31 16.15
N LEU A 356 5.77 -11.45 15.26
CA LEU A 356 5.61 -11.63 13.82
C LEU A 356 6.55 -12.71 13.28
N GLY A 357 7.69 -12.90 13.93
CA GLY A 357 8.78 -13.68 13.41
C GLY A 357 9.18 -14.92 14.21
N LEU A 358 8.72 -15.14 15.44
CA LEU A 358 9.17 -16.26 16.30
C LEU A 358 7.99 -17.10 16.79
#